data_c632a38ff6998e99207e092510b38572
#
_entry.id   c632a38ff6998e99207e092510b38572
#
_cell.length_a   1.000
_cell.length_b   1.000
_cell.length_c   1.000
_cell.angle_alpha   90.00
_cell.angle_beta   90.00
_cell.angle_gamma   90.00
#
_symmetry.space_group_name_H-M   'P 1'
#
loop_
_entity.id
_entity.type
_entity.pdbx_description
1 polymer ?
#
loop_
_entity_poly.entity_id
_entity_poly.type
_entity_poly.pdbx_seq_one_letter_code
_entity_poly.pdbx_strand_id
1 'polypeptide(L)'
;MPRVGHPRYSRALAGISPKQLLEQKPYWASRMSLELAQKIISRLDKMKGDRYNYDSQWQEIGDFMDPFRADFTIQRTPGEKRMQYIFDGTAMYSSDNLADSMWSLTINSATKWFELETSDSDLNKDDAVKKWFEDCANRMMSQFGRNSGRFYSSAMEMYRDLGLFGTGVLYLEERKEEALLMWRCFSIASCYLGENYYGNIDTLFRPFKLSVRQIIQKWKD
;
A
#
# COMPACT_ATOMS: atom_id res chain seq x y z
N MET A 1 25.23 -29.54 5.73
CA MET A 1 24.01 -29.31 4.93
C MET A 1 24.43 -28.84 3.56
N PRO A 2 24.12 -29.55 2.47
CA PRO A 2 24.61 -29.23 1.15
C PRO A 2 23.78 -28.08 0.53
N ARG A 3 24.48 -27.13 -0.05
CA ARG A 3 23.91 -26.04 -0.87
C ARG A 3 23.35 -26.65 -2.15
N VAL A 4 22.04 -26.60 -2.31
CA VAL A 4 21.40 -26.93 -3.59
C VAL A 4 21.52 -25.69 -4.49
N GLY A 5 22.62 -25.61 -5.22
CA GLY A 5 22.78 -24.72 -6.35
C GLY A 5 22.06 -25.32 -7.56
N HIS A 6 21.00 -24.69 -8.05
CA HIS A 6 20.35 -25.09 -9.29
C HIS A 6 21.25 -24.75 -10.49
N PRO A 7 21.81 -25.75 -11.21
CA PRO A 7 22.80 -25.51 -12.27
C PRO A 7 22.21 -25.07 -13.60
N ARG A 8 20.91 -24.88 -13.73
CA ARG A 8 20.27 -24.55 -15.01
C ARG A 8 20.30 -23.08 -15.43
N TYR A 9 20.48 -22.14 -14.49
CA TYR A 9 20.44 -20.71 -14.81
C TYR A 9 21.80 -20.09 -15.14
N SER A 10 22.90 -20.63 -14.63
CA SER A 10 24.25 -20.12 -14.94
C SER A 10 24.71 -20.45 -16.38
N ARG A 11 24.17 -21.48 -17.00
CA ARG A 11 24.50 -21.84 -18.40
C ARG A 11 23.67 -21.09 -19.44
N ALA A 12 22.46 -20.66 -19.12
CA ALA A 12 21.58 -19.95 -20.06
C ALA A 12 22.01 -18.49 -20.31
N LEU A 13 22.76 -17.88 -19.38
CA LEU A 13 23.21 -16.49 -19.48
C LEU A 13 24.68 -16.34 -19.93
N ALA A 14 25.45 -17.42 -19.95
CA ALA A 14 26.83 -17.43 -20.43
C ALA A 14 26.86 -17.44 -21.97
N GLY A 15 26.85 -16.27 -22.58
CA GLY A 15 26.97 -16.10 -24.04
C GLY A 15 25.94 -15.15 -24.65
N ILE A 16 25.02 -14.61 -23.87
CA ILE A 16 24.04 -13.64 -24.36
C ILE A 16 24.63 -12.21 -24.13
N SER A 17 24.81 -11.45 -25.21
CA SER A 17 25.28 -10.08 -25.10
C SER A 17 24.23 -9.20 -24.41
N PRO A 18 24.62 -8.08 -23.72
CA PRO A 18 23.68 -7.15 -23.11
C PRO A 18 22.62 -6.62 -24.07
N LYS A 19 22.94 -6.50 -25.36
CA LYS A 19 21.96 -6.13 -26.41
C LYS A 19 20.93 -7.24 -26.66
N GLN A 20 21.33 -8.48 -26.67
CA GLN A 20 20.41 -9.62 -26.85
C GLN A 20 19.50 -9.83 -25.62
N LEU A 21 19.96 -9.50 -24.41
CA LEU A 21 19.11 -9.46 -23.21
C LEU A 21 18.05 -8.37 -23.27
N LEU A 22 18.35 -7.23 -23.91
CA LEU A 22 17.37 -6.15 -24.12
C LEU A 22 16.40 -6.44 -25.27
N GLU A 23 16.79 -7.29 -26.23
CA GLU A 23 15.94 -7.71 -27.35
C GLU A 23 15.01 -8.89 -27.00
N GLN A 24 15.33 -9.68 -25.98
CA GLN A 24 14.40 -10.70 -25.45
C GLN A 24 13.30 -10.00 -24.67
N LYS A 25 12.16 -9.74 -25.33
CA LYS A 25 10.95 -9.24 -24.68
C LYS A 25 10.61 -10.18 -23.50
N PRO A 26 10.58 -9.68 -22.26
CA PRO A 26 10.20 -10.52 -21.13
C PRO A 26 8.76 -11.03 -21.34
N TYR A 27 8.45 -12.23 -20.85
CA TYR A 27 7.17 -12.92 -21.03
C TYR A 27 5.94 -12.04 -20.76
N TRP A 28 6.03 -11.14 -19.79
CA TRP A 28 4.98 -10.16 -19.51
C TRP A 28 4.86 -9.05 -20.57
N ALA A 29 5.94 -8.70 -21.26
CA ALA A 29 5.93 -7.69 -22.34
C ALA A 29 5.28 -8.24 -23.63
N SER A 30 5.18 -9.56 -23.79
CA SER A 30 4.46 -10.17 -24.90
C SER A 30 2.93 -10.15 -24.72
N ARG A 31 2.44 -9.98 -23.48
CA ARG A 31 1.01 -9.89 -23.15
C ARG A 31 0.47 -8.45 -23.11
N MET A 32 1.33 -7.49 -22.89
CA MET A 32 0.92 -6.08 -22.87
C MET A 32 1.32 -5.45 -24.20
N SER A 33 0.36 -5.09 -25.03
CA SER A 33 0.64 -4.35 -26.26
C SER A 33 1.28 -3.01 -25.90
N LEU A 34 2.22 -2.53 -26.73
CA LEU A 34 2.83 -1.20 -26.56
C LEU A 34 1.76 -0.10 -26.46
N GLU A 35 0.68 -0.25 -27.20
CA GLU A 35 -0.47 0.66 -27.16
C GLU A 35 -1.15 0.69 -25.78
N LEU A 36 -1.30 -0.45 -25.12
CA LEU A 36 -1.87 -0.49 -23.76
C LEU A 36 -0.96 0.20 -22.76
N ALA A 37 0.35 -0.05 -22.85
CA ALA A 37 1.33 0.62 -22.00
C ALA A 37 1.30 2.15 -22.19
N GLN A 38 1.25 2.62 -23.42
CA GLN A 38 1.12 4.05 -23.74
C GLN A 38 -0.19 4.65 -23.20
N LYS A 39 -1.32 3.95 -23.32
CA LYS A 39 -2.60 4.39 -22.74
C LYS A 39 -2.54 4.51 -21.22
N ILE A 40 -1.92 3.55 -20.54
CA ILE A 40 -1.75 3.56 -19.08
C ILE A 40 -0.87 4.76 -18.65
N ILE A 41 0.25 4.99 -19.33
CA ILE A 41 1.16 6.11 -19.04
C ILE A 41 0.45 7.44 -19.29
N SER A 42 -0.23 7.61 -20.42
CA SER A 42 -0.98 8.83 -20.75
C SER A 42 -2.06 9.12 -19.71
N ARG A 43 -2.79 8.09 -19.23
CA ARG A 43 -3.78 8.25 -18.16
C ARG A 43 -3.13 8.68 -16.85
N LEU A 44 -2.01 8.08 -16.47
CA LEU A 44 -1.24 8.50 -15.29
C LEU A 44 -0.79 9.96 -15.38
N ASP A 45 -0.27 10.38 -16.54
CA ASP A 45 0.22 11.76 -16.73
C ASP A 45 -0.92 12.79 -16.66
N LYS A 46 -2.12 12.44 -17.15
CA LYS A 46 -3.31 13.24 -16.94
C LYS A 46 -3.65 13.38 -15.46
N MET A 47 -3.70 12.27 -14.72
CA MET A 47 -3.99 12.27 -13.27
C MET A 47 -2.96 13.08 -12.47
N LYS A 48 -1.69 13.07 -12.89
CA LYS A 48 -0.66 13.95 -12.30
C LYS A 48 -0.98 15.43 -12.53
N GLY A 49 -1.42 15.79 -13.73
CA GLY A 49 -1.83 17.16 -14.05
C GLY A 49 -3.03 17.61 -13.21
N ASP A 50 -4.06 16.76 -13.09
CA ASP A 50 -5.27 17.06 -12.33
C ASP A 50 -4.97 17.24 -10.81
N ARG A 51 -3.93 16.56 -10.28
CA ARG A 51 -3.53 16.64 -8.87
C ARG A 51 -2.55 17.77 -8.55
N TYR A 52 -2.00 18.46 -9.52
CA TYR A 52 -0.90 19.42 -9.34
C TYR A 52 -1.13 20.46 -8.23
N ASN A 53 -2.35 21.02 -8.15
CA ASN A 53 -2.69 22.02 -7.13
C ASN A 53 -2.72 21.41 -5.72
N TYR A 54 -3.22 20.17 -5.59
CA TYR A 54 -3.22 19.45 -4.31
C TYR A 54 -1.80 19.08 -3.88
N ASP A 55 -0.93 18.67 -4.80
CA ASP A 55 0.46 18.32 -4.50
C ASP A 55 1.21 19.49 -3.85
N SER A 56 0.97 20.72 -4.29
CA SER A 56 1.58 21.92 -3.71
C SER A 56 1.12 22.16 -2.27
N GLN A 57 -0.20 22.05 -1.99
CA GLN A 57 -0.75 22.20 -0.65
C GLN A 57 -0.30 21.07 0.28
N TRP A 58 -0.36 19.83 -0.19
CA TRP A 58 0.08 18.68 0.60
C TRP A 58 1.57 18.69 0.89
N GLN A 59 2.39 19.24 0.00
CA GLN A 59 3.81 19.44 0.25
C GLN A 59 4.02 20.39 1.42
N GLU A 60 3.31 21.52 1.44
CA GLU A 60 3.39 22.51 2.51
C GLU A 60 2.92 21.90 3.86
N ILE A 61 1.77 21.25 3.89
CA ILE A 61 1.27 20.54 5.08
C ILE A 61 2.30 19.54 5.58
N GLY A 62 2.84 18.70 4.68
CA GLY A 62 3.81 17.69 5.03
C GLY A 62 5.12 18.27 5.55
N ASP A 63 5.64 19.33 4.96
CA ASP A 63 6.88 19.97 5.41
C ASP A 63 6.82 20.49 6.86
N PHE A 64 5.63 20.90 7.34
CA PHE A 64 5.42 21.39 8.70
C PHE A 64 4.85 20.36 9.68
N MET A 65 4.10 19.34 9.20
CA MET A 65 3.38 18.40 10.07
C MET A 65 3.92 16.97 10.02
N ASP A 66 4.35 16.46 8.85
CA ASP A 66 4.99 15.15 8.71
C ASP A 66 6.04 15.16 7.57
N PRO A 67 7.25 15.66 7.83
CA PRO A 67 8.30 15.77 6.81
C PRO A 67 8.74 14.43 6.23
N PHE A 68 8.47 13.32 6.91
CA PHE A 68 8.84 11.98 6.44
C PHE A 68 7.91 11.47 5.34
N ARG A 69 6.71 12.04 5.21
CA ARG A 69 5.72 11.71 4.16
C ARG A 69 5.54 12.82 3.10
N ALA A 70 6.29 13.92 3.20
CA ALA A 70 6.20 15.13 2.37
C ALA A 70 7.05 15.03 1.09
N ASP A 71 6.84 14.02 0.26
CA ASP A 71 7.54 13.85 -1.02
C ASP A 71 6.56 13.99 -2.22
N PHE A 72 5.79 15.10 -2.25
CA PHE A 72 4.80 15.37 -3.30
C PHE A 72 5.42 16.07 -4.52
N THR A 73 6.03 17.22 -4.31
CA THR A 73 6.65 18.03 -5.36
C THR A 73 8.18 17.91 -5.35
N ILE A 74 8.78 17.52 -4.22
CA ILE A 74 10.20 17.39 -4.02
C ILE A 74 10.56 15.90 -3.92
N GLN A 75 11.47 15.43 -4.79
CA GLN A 75 12.04 14.09 -4.67
C GLN A 75 13.30 14.17 -3.81
N ARG A 76 13.22 13.63 -2.60
CA ARG A 76 14.36 13.58 -1.67
C ARG A 76 15.13 12.28 -1.79
N THR A 77 16.43 12.35 -1.57
CA THR A 77 17.31 11.18 -1.52
C THR A 77 17.31 10.55 -0.12
N PRO A 78 17.59 9.25 0.01
CA PRO A 78 17.76 8.63 1.31
C PRO A 78 18.84 9.31 2.15
N GLY A 79 18.51 9.66 3.42
CA GLY A 79 19.44 10.33 4.33
C GLY A 79 19.45 11.87 4.25
N GLU A 80 18.69 12.46 3.34
CA GLU A 80 18.55 13.91 3.24
C GLU A 80 17.81 14.49 4.45
N LYS A 81 18.19 15.71 4.88
CA LYS A 81 17.52 16.40 6.00
C LYS A 81 16.10 16.76 5.62
N ARG A 82 15.14 16.40 6.48
CA ARG A 82 13.70 16.61 6.25
C ARG A 82 13.08 17.64 7.19
N MET A 83 13.69 17.86 8.36
CA MET A 83 13.11 18.67 9.46
C MET A 83 13.61 20.13 9.46
N GLN A 84 14.08 20.64 8.34
CA GLN A 84 14.67 22.00 8.27
C GLN A 84 13.65 23.13 8.48
N TYR A 85 12.35 22.87 8.27
CA TYR A 85 11.26 23.84 8.47
C TYR A 85 10.53 23.64 9.81
N ILE A 86 10.92 22.64 10.61
CA ILE A 86 10.31 22.37 11.89
C ILE A 86 11.03 23.18 12.97
N PHE A 87 10.40 24.26 13.43
CA PHE A 87 10.87 25.09 14.53
C PHE A 87 10.20 24.74 15.85
N ASP A 88 8.98 24.19 15.79
CA ASP A 88 8.18 23.74 16.91
C ASP A 88 7.47 22.41 16.57
N GLY A 89 7.46 21.49 17.53
CA GLY A 89 6.88 20.15 17.37
C GLY A 89 5.37 20.07 17.62
N THR A 90 4.70 21.17 17.96
CA THR A 90 3.28 21.16 18.35
C THR A 90 2.37 20.62 17.25
N ALA A 91 2.62 20.98 15.98
CA ALA A 91 1.83 20.52 14.85
C ALA A 91 1.97 19.01 14.63
N MET A 92 3.20 18.49 14.71
CA MET A 92 3.48 17.05 14.61
C MET A 92 2.80 16.28 15.73
N TYR A 93 2.93 16.76 16.98
CA TYR A 93 2.30 16.14 18.14
C TYR A 93 0.77 16.13 18.04
N SER A 94 0.17 17.22 17.57
CA SER A 94 -1.29 17.32 17.38
C SER A 94 -1.79 16.35 16.32
N SER A 95 -1.03 16.18 15.23
CA SER A 95 -1.32 15.20 14.18
C SER A 95 -1.26 13.75 14.69
N ASP A 96 -0.23 13.43 15.47
CA ASP A 96 -0.10 12.12 16.09
C ASP A 96 -1.25 11.84 17.07
N ASN A 97 -1.62 12.80 17.94
CA ASN A 97 -2.75 12.66 18.84
C ASN A 97 -4.09 12.47 18.11
N LEU A 98 -4.29 13.13 16.97
CA LEU A 98 -5.47 12.92 16.15
C LEU A 98 -5.52 11.49 15.61
N ALA A 99 -4.43 11.01 15.04
CA ALA A 99 -4.34 9.65 14.52
C ALA A 99 -4.53 8.59 15.60
N ASP A 100 -3.91 8.77 16.78
CA ASP A 100 -4.07 7.90 17.95
C ASP A 100 -5.51 7.87 18.44
N SER A 101 -6.18 9.02 18.46
CA SER A 101 -7.60 9.13 18.88
C SER A 101 -8.50 8.40 17.89
N MET A 102 -8.30 8.60 16.58
CA MET A 102 -9.06 7.89 15.54
C MET A 102 -8.86 6.37 15.64
N TRP A 103 -7.61 5.94 15.82
CA TRP A 103 -7.27 4.53 15.96
C TRP A 103 -7.91 3.91 17.21
N SER A 104 -7.81 4.56 18.38
CA SER A 104 -8.34 4.05 19.64
C SER A 104 -9.86 3.92 19.65
N LEU A 105 -10.55 4.79 18.93
CA LEU A 105 -12.02 4.78 18.83
C LEU A 105 -12.55 3.77 17.79
N THR A 106 -11.74 3.39 16.81
CA THR A 106 -12.22 2.57 15.68
C THR A 106 -11.69 1.14 15.68
N ILE A 107 -10.39 0.95 15.85
CA ILE A 107 -9.72 -0.35 15.67
C ILE A 107 -8.78 -0.71 16.81
N ASN A 108 -9.19 -0.44 18.04
CA ASN A 108 -8.39 -0.75 19.23
C ASN A 108 -8.04 -2.26 19.27
N SER A 109 -6.73 -2.56 19.34
CA SER A 109 -6.24 -3.95 19.37
C SER A 109 -6.58 -4.73 20.64
N ALA A 110 -6.95 -4.03 21.73
CA ALA A 110 -7.27 -4.64 23.02
C ALA A 110 -8.71 -5.17 23.08
N THR A 111 -9.59 -4.73 22.20
CA THR A 111 -11.00 -5.08 22.19
C THR A 111 -11.44 -5.62 20.83
N LYS A 112 -12.48 -6.44 20.81
CA LYS A 112 -13.15 -6.84 19.57
C LYS A 112 -13.94 -5.65 19.05
N TRP A 113 -13.50 -5.06 17.92
CA TRP A 113 -14.04 -3.81 17.39
C TRP A 113 -15.02 -4.00 16.23
N PHE A 114 -15.33 -5.25 15.86
CA PHE A 114 -16.35 -5.58 14.86
C PHE A 114 -17.06 -6.89 15.19
N GLU A 115 -18.27 -7.04 14.69
CA GLU A 115 -19.07 -8.27 14.70
C GLU A 115 -19.52 -8.58 13.28
N LEU A 116 -19.84 -9.85 13.03
CA LEU A 116 -20.36 -10.32 11.75
C LEU A 116 -21.84 -10.64 11.91
N GLU A 117 -22.65 -10.15 10.98
CA GLU A 117 -24.07 -10.40 10.90
C GLU A 117 -24.49 -10.72 9.46
N THR A 118 -25.60 -11.42 9.30
CA THR A 118 -26.25 -11.54 8.00
C THR A 118 -27.35 -10.49 7.84
N SER A 119 -27.74 -10.19 6.60
CA SER A 119 -28.87 -9.30 6.32
C SER A 119 -30.23 -9.90 6.71
N ASP A 120 -30.29 -11.22 6.98
CA ASP A 120 -31.49 -11.92 7.42
C ASP A 120 -31.59 -11.93 8.95
N SER A 121 -32.56 -11.20 9.48
CA SER A 121 -32.76 -11.05 10.93
C SER A 121 -33.18 -12.36 11.62
N ASP A 122 -33.78 -13.32 10.92
CA ASP A 122 -34.19 -14.58 11.51
C ASP A 122 -33.01 -15.55 11.64
N LEU A 123 -32.09 -15.54 10.67
CA LEU A 123 -30.84 -16.28 10.77
C LEU A 123 -29.93 -15.73 11.88
N ASN A 124 -29.98 -14.44 12.14
CA ASN A 124 -29.21 -13.82 13.24
C ASN A 124 -29.73 -14.23 14.63
N LYS A 125 -30.93 -14.85 14.75
CA LYS A 125 -31.46 -15.39 16.02
C LYS A 125 -31.01 -16.82 16.30
N ASP A 126 -30.58 -17.55 15.27
CA ASP A 126 -30.12 -18.93 15.38
C ASP A 126 -28.76 -19.01 16.10
N ASP A 127 -28.66 -19.76 17.15
CA ASP A 127 -27.45 -19.89 17.97
C ASP A 127 -26.30 -20.58 17.23
N ALA A 128 -26.58 -21.47 16.27
CA ALA A 128 -25.55 -22.10 15.45
C ALA A 128 -24.93 -21.08 14.48
N VAL A 129 -25.75 -20.20 13.90
CA VAL A 129 -25.29 -19.11 12.99
C VAL A 129 -24.47 -18.09 13.77
N LYS A 130 -24.95 -17.66 14.96
CA LYS A 130 -24.17 -16.73 15.82
C LYS A 130 -22.81 -17.29 16.16
N LYS A 131 -22.74 -18.55 16.61
CA LYS A 131 -21.47 -19.20 16.93
C LYS A 131 -20.53 -19.28 15.74
N TRP A 132 -21.05 -19.57 14.55
CA TRP A 132 -20.25 -19.59 13.34
C TRP A 132 -19.67 -18.21 13.01
N PHE A 133 -20.48 -17.14 13.10
CA PHE A 133 -20.00 -15.77 12.88
C PHE A 133 -18.99 -15.35 13.94
N GLU A 134 -19.19 -15.73 15.20
CA GLU A 134 -18.22 -15.47 16.26
C GLU A 134 -16.87 -16.15 15.98
N ASP A 135 -16.87 -17.41 15.58
CA ASP A 135 -15.66 -18.15 15.19
C ASP A 135 -14.96 -17.49 13.99
N CYS A 136 -15.73 -17.04 13.00
CA CYS A 136 -15.19 -16.29 11.87
C CYS A 136 -14.55 -14.96 12.30
N ALA A 137 -15.24 -14.19 13.13
CA ALA A 137 -14.73 -12.92 13.64
C ALA A 137 -13.45 -13.11 14.48
N ASN A 138 -13.39 -14.14 15.31
CA ASN A 138 -12.22 -14.48 16.10
C ASN A 138 -11.02 -14.87 15.22
N ARG A 139 -11.24 -15.61 14.13
CA ARG A 139 -10.19 -15.92 13.14
C ARG A 139 -9.70 -14.67 12.43
N MET A 140 -10.58 -13.74 12.05
CA MET A 140 -10.22 -12.47 11.45
C MET A 140 -9.39 -11.62 12.43
N MET A 141 -9.82 -11.49 13.68
CA MET A 141 -9.06 -10.79 14.73
C MET A 141 -7.66 -11.40 14.91
N SER A 142 -7.54 -12.72 14.89
CA SER A 142 -6.26 -13.41 14.96
C SER A 142 -5.35 -13.05 13.77
N GLN A 143 -5.88 -12.85 12.56
CA GLN A 143 -5.09 -12.41 11.40
C GLN A 143 -4.64 -10.96 11.53
N PHE A 144 -5.52 -10.05 11.99
CA PHE A 144 -5.17 -8.65 12.24
C PHE A 144 -4.10 -8.51 13.34
N GLY A 145 -4.15 -9.36 14.36
CA GLY A 145 -3.16 -9.37 15.46
C GLY A 145 -1.78 -9.91 15.10
N ARG A 146 -1.59 -10.50 13.92
CA ARG A 146 -0.28 -11.01 13.50
C ARG A 146 0.71 -9.89 13.23
N ASN A 147 1.82 -9.86 13.97
CA ASN A 147 2.87 -8.86 13.81
C ASN A 147 3.46 -8.83 12.38
N SER A 148 3.60 -10.00 11.75
CA SER A 148 4.09 -10.12 10.37
C SER A 148 3.10 -9.55 9.36
N GLY A 149 1.80 -9.51 9.65
CA GLY A 149 0.76 -8.90 8.83
C GLY A 149 0.75 -7.37 8.87
N ARG A 150 1.24 -6.77 9.95
CA ARG A 150 1.40 -5.31 10.13
C ARG A 150 0.10 -4.51 10.02
N PHE A 151 -1.06 -5.10 10.33
CA PHE A 151 -2.34 -4.42 10.20
C PHE A 151 -2.40 -3.15 11.05
N TYR A 152 -2.20 -3.26 12.36
CA TYR A 152 -2.36 -2.12 13.28
C TYR A 152 -1.36 -1.00 13.00
N SER A 153 -0.11 -1.31 12.68
CA SER A 153 0.88 -0.28 12.33
C SER A 153 0.55 0.42 11.00
N SER A 154 0.10 -0.35 10.00
CA SER A 154 -0.30 0.23 8.70
C SER A 154 -1.59 1.04 8.80
N ALA A 155 -2.52 0.65 9.67
CA ALA A 155 -3.73 1.40 9.93
C ALA A 155 -3.45 2.72 10.67
N MET A 156 -2.51 2.73 11.63
CA MET A 156 -2.05 3.95 12.29
C MET A 156 -1.45 4.94 11.28
N GLU A 157 -0.59 4.46 10.37
CA GLU A 157 -0.05 5.28 9.29
C GLU A 157 -1.16 5.83 8.37
N MET A 158 -2.18 5.01 8.08
CA MET A 158 -3.34 5.43 7.28
C MET A 158 -4.14 6.53 7.98
N TYR A 159 -4.38 6.44 9.29
CA TYR A 159 -5.08 7.49 10.03
C TYR A 159 -4.30 8.79 10.09
N ARG A 160 -2.97 8.71 10.18
CA ARG A 160 -2.11 9.89 10.08
C ARG A 160 -2.24 10.56 8.71
N ASP A 161 -2.16 9.80 7.63
CA ASP A 161 -2.37 10.33 6.27
C ASP A 161 -3.78 10.91 6.09
N LEU A 162 -4.80 10.24 6.64
CA LEU A 162 -6.18 10.71 6.58
C LEU A 162 -6.36 12.04 7.30
N GLY A 163 -5.75 12.19 8.48
CA GLY A 163 -5.80 13.44 9.25
C GLY A 163 -5.09 14.60 8.58
N LEU A 164 -3.97 14.36 7.89
CA LEU A 164 -3.16 15.40 7.25
C LEU A 164 -3.62 15.74 5.83
N PHE A 165 -3.91 14.73 5.03
CA PHE A 165 -4.14 14.88 3.58
C PHE A 165 -5.58 14.58 3.17
N GLY A 166 -6.45 14.22 4.13
CA GLY A 166 -7.85 13.87 3.86
C GLY A 166 -8.05 12.52 3.18
N THR A 167 -6.97 11.78 2.89
CA THR A 167 -7.03 10.49 2.18
C THR A 167 -5.93 9.58 2.67
N GLY A 168 -6.28 8.33 2.99
CA GLY A 168 -5.33 7.26 3.35
C GLY A 168 -5.46 6.07 2.41
N VAL A 169 -4.34 5.45 2.03
CA VAL A 169 -4.30 4.31 1.12
C VAL A 169 -3.77 3.09 1.86
N LEU A 170 -4.67 2.18 2.21
CA LEU A 170 -4.33 0.90 2.84
C LEU A 170 -4.40 -0.23 1.81
N TYR A 171 -3.29 -0.91 1.60
CA TYR A 171 -3.15 -2.00 0.64
C TYR A 171 -3.08 -3.34 1.36
N LEU A 172 -3.86 -4.31 0.86
CA LEU A 172 -3.88 -5.68 1.34
C LEU A 172 -3.27 -6.61 0.28
N GLU A 173 -2.32 -7.43 0.69
CA GLU A 173 -1.69 -8.48 -0.14
C GLU A 173 -1.76 -9.83 0.58
N GLU A 174 -2.21 -10.86 -0.10
CA GLU A 174 -2.17 -12.23 0.40
C GLU A 174 -0.80 -12.86 0.10
N ARG A 175 -0.15 -13.39 1.13
CA ARG A 175 1.03 -14.24 1.02
C ARG A 175 0.62 -15.70 1.22
N LYS A 176 0.35 -16.38 0.13
CA LYS A 176 -0.15 -17.78 0.13
C LYS A 176 0.78 -18.75 0.82
N GLU A 177 2.09 -18.61 0.62
CA GLU A 177 3.12 -19.50 1.21
C GLU A 177 3.14 -19.45 2.75
N GLU A 178 2.82 -18.29 3.33
CA GLU A 178 2.80 -18.06 4.78
C GLU A 178 1.38 -18.10 5.37
N ALA A 179 0.34 -18.30 4.54
CA ALA A 179 -1.07 -18.14 4.92
C ALA A 179 -1.31 -16.83 5.70
N LEU A 180 -0.75 -15.74 5.20
CA LEU A 180 -0.67 -14.45 5.85
C LEU A 180 -1.29 -13.35 4.99
N LEU A 181 -2.13 -12.52 5.61
CA LEU A 181 -2.57 -11.25 5.07
C LEU A 181 -1.56 -10.16 5.48
N MET A 182 -0.99 -9.48 4.50
CA MET A 182 -0.02 -8.43 4.71
C MET A 182 -0.61 -7.07 4.36
N TRP A 183 -0.55 -6.16 5.32
CA TRP A 183 -1.08 -4.82 5.18
C TRP A 183 0.05 -3.80 5.01
N ARG A 184 -0.15 -2.80 4.17
CA ARG A 184 0.79 -1.70 3.95
C ARG A 184 0.03 -0.40 3.74
N CYS A 185 0.42 0.64 4.43
CA CYS A 185 -0.01 1.99 4.11
C CYS A 185 0.93 2.57 3.05
N PHE A 186 0.35 3.06 1.96
CA PHE A 186 1.10 3.80 0.95
C PHE A 186 0.82 5.30 1.12
N SER A 187 1.88 6.10 1.17
CA SER A 187 1.72 7.54 1.16
C SER A 187 0.97 7.99 -0.08
N ILE A 188 0.00 8.90 0.11
CA ILE A 188 -0.77 9.49 -0.98
C ILE A 188 0.12 10.22 -1.99
N ALA A 189 1.31 10.66 -1.61
CA ALA A 189 2.31 11.23 -2.52
C ALA A 189 2.66 10.28 -3.67
N SER A 190 2.67 8.96 -3.41
CA SER A 190 2.97 7.93 -4.41
C SER A 190 1.75 7.35 -5.11
N CYS A 191 0.53 7.72 -4.73
CA CYS A 191 -0.72 7.15 -5.23
C CYS A 191 -1.54 8.20 -5.98
N TYR A 192 -2.03 7.84 -7.15
CA TYR A 192 -2.94 8.67 -7.97
C TYR A 192 -4.28 7.97 -8.05
N LEU A 193 -5.32 8.63 -7.56
CA LEU A 193 -6.68 8.10 -7.46
C LEU A 193 -7.55 8.70 -8.55
N GLY A 194 -8.38 7.88 -9.17
CA GLY A 194 -9.38 8.32 -10.13
C GLY A 194 -10.77 7.86 -9.69
N GLU A 195 -11.75 8.74 -9.89
CA GLU A 195 -13.14 8.51 -9.55
C GLU A 195 -13.95 8.16 -10.80
N ASN A 196 -14.98 7.36 -10.61
CA ASN A 196 -15.99 7.11 -11.63
C ASN A 196 -17.08 8.18 -11.61
N TYR A 197 -18.06 8.05 -12.51
CA TYR A 197 -19.20 8.98 -12.60
C TYR A 197 -19.99 9.14 -11.27
N TYR A 198 -20.00 8.14 -10.43
CA TYR A 198 -20.73 8.13 -9.15
C TYR A 198 -19.88 8.66 -7.97
N GLY A 199 -18.66 9.16 -8.22
CA GLY A 199 -17.76 9.64 -7.18
C GLY A 199 -17.04 8.52 -6.40
N ASN A 200 -17.13 7.27 -6.86
CA ASN A 200 -16.39 6.16 -6.24
C ASN A 200 -15.00 6.04 -6.85
N ILE A 201 -13.99 5.82 -6.02
CA ILE A 201 -12.63 5.55 -6.49
C ILE A 201 -12.60 4.16 -7.14
N ASP A 202 -12.37 4.13 -8.45
CA ASP A 202 -12.28 2.90 -9.26
C ASP A 202 -10.89 2.68 -9.87
N THR A 203 -10.05 3.69 -9.82
CA THR A 203 -8.72 3.66 -10.44
C THR A 203 -7.67 4.09 -9.43
N LEU A 204 -6.61 3.27 -9.31
CA LEU A 204 -5.43 3.62 -8.52
C LEU A 204 -4.18 3.37 -9.39
N PHE A 205 -3.35 4.39 -9.54
CA PHE A 205 -2.01 4.26 -10.09
C PHE A 205 -0.98 4.54 -9.00
N ARG A 206 0.00 3.66 -8.90
CA ARG A 206 1.14 3.81 -8.02
C ARG A 206 2.44 3.54 -8.78
N PRO A 207 3.15 4.56 -9.25
CA PRO A 207 4.49 4.39 -9.80
C PRO A 207 5.48 4.03 -8.68
N PHE A 208 6.30 3.02 -8.90
CA PHE A 208 7.33 2.60 -7.95
C PHE A 208 8.54 2.03 -8.69
N LYS A 209 9.69 2.06 -8.02
CA LYS A 209 10.94 1.51 -8.55
C LYS A 209 11.23 0.16 -7.89
N LEU A 210 11.58 -0.82 -8.68
CA LEU A 210 12.03 -2.13 -8.20
C LEU A 210 13.46 -2.42 -8.68
N SER A 211 14.26 -3.03 -7.83
CA SER A 211 15.50 -3.64 -8.27
C SER A 211 15.23 -4.91 -9.07
N VAL A 212 16.16 -5.32 -9.92
CA VAL A 212 16.05 -6.59 -10.69
C VAL A 212 15.79 -7.79 -9.78
N ARG A 213 16.45 -7.82 -8.62
CA ARG A 213 16.24 -8.86 -7.61
C ARG A 213 14.78 -8.92 -7.13
N GLN A 214 14.15 -7.76 -6.85
CA GLN A 214 12.76 -7.68 -6.41
C GLN A 214 11.78 -8.09 -7.51
N ILE A 215 12.08 -7.75 -8.78
CA ILE A 215 11.28 -8.17 -9.92
C ILE A 215 11.29 -9.70 -10.05
N ILE A 216 12.48 -10.31 -10.00
CA ILE A 216 12.64 -11.76 -10.06
C ILE A 216 11.92 -12.44 -8.88
N GLN A 217 12.00 -11.87 -7.66
CA GLN A 217 11.31 -12.44 -6.50
C GLN A 217 9.78 -12.40 -6.62
N LYS A 218 9.24 -11.31 -7.17
CA LYS A 218 7.78 -11.08 -7.22
C LYS A 218 7.11 -11.84 -8.37
N TRP A 219 7.78 -11.99 -9.50
CA TRP A 219 7.22 -12.61 -10.72
C TRP A 219 8.01 -13.82 -11.19
N LYS A 220 8.69 -14.49 -10.26
CA LYS A 220 9.36 -15.74 -10.53
C LYS A 220 8.32 -16.87 -10.45
N ASP A 221 7.72 -17.19 -11.56
CA ASP A 221 7.10 -18.49 -11.84
C ASP A 221 8.07 -19.39 -12.59
#